data_1c9fb22c1664776de37f90ca6a920597
#
_entry.id   1c9fb22c1664776de37f90ca6a920597
#
_cell.length_a   1.000
_cell.length_b   1.000
_cell.length_c   1.000
_cell.angle_alpha   90.00
_cell.angle_beta   90.00
_cell.angle_gamma   90.00
#
_symmetry.space_group_name_H-M   'P 1'
#
loop_
_entity.id
_entity.type
_entity.pdbx_description
1 polymer ?
#
loop_
_entity_poly.entity_id
_entity_poly.type
_entity_poly.pdbx_seq_one_letter_code
_entity_poly.pdbx_strand_id
1 'polypeptide(L)'
;MYTPGPQNMQELQAPTVQPTPEVQDKPKSPTKSKGSGDVGAFIRQLIELAAYVHQLQVQSHLMHFNYEGSNFTGIHAFLKDQYEAHVEQFDKIGEFIRSMDYLLPMCHDGLMDASPEFKHVKSYKGNDMLGVYYKNLEELGMKTKKLEPIAAKIKAIDIQNYMAELCGEAFKAAWQIKATLRNSWKNTHKIFVYLAMATSA
;
A
#
# COMPACT_ATOMS: atom_id res chain seq x y z
N MET A 1 -61.78 -14.54 13.83
CA MET A 1 -61.50 -14.18 12.42
C MET A 1 -61.37 -12.66 12.39
N TYR A 2 -60.15 -12.17 12.20
CA TYR A 2 -59.88 -10.72 12.10
C TYR A 2 -59.62 -10.38 10.63
N THR A 3 -60.51 -9.64 10.02
CA THR A 3 -60.32 -9.13 8.65
C THR A 3 -59.75 -7.72 8.73
N PRO A 4 -58.57 -7.45 8.21
CA PRO A 4 -58.07 -6.07 8.13
C PRO A 4 -58.75 -5.35 6.99
N GLY A 5 -59.26 -4.13 7.29
CA GLY A 5 -59.83 -3.20 6.30
C GLY A 5 -58.75 -2.60 5.38
N PRO A 6 -59.19 -1.98 4.26
CA PRO A 6 -58.27 -1.48 3.27
C PRO A 6 -57.48 -0.27 3.79
N GLN A 7 -56.15 -0.42 3.84
CA GLN A 7 -55.23 0.71 4.11
C GLN A 7 -55.13 1.58 2.88
N ASN A 8 -55.44 2.84 3.10
CA ASN A 8 -55.34 3.92 2.11
C ASN A 8 -53.85 4.16 1.80
N MET A 9 -53.36 3.62 0.68
CA MET A 9 -51.98 3.92 0.18
C MET A 9 -51.98 5.33 -0.40
N GLN A 10 -51.60 6.32 0.42
CA GLN A 10 -51.17 7.61 -0.10
C GLN A 10 -49.86 7.42 -0.87
N GLU A 11 -49.96 7.66 -2.17
CA GLU A 11 -48.84 7.67 -3.10
C GLU A 11 -47.85 8.74 -2.66
N LEU A 12 -46.72 8.29 -2.07
CA LEU A 12 -45.59 9.16 -1.74
C LEU A 12 -44.95 9.63 -3.07
N GLN A 13 -45.27 10.85 -3.45
CA GLN A 13 -44.60 11.53 -4.56
C GLN A 13 -43.10 11.63 -4.24
N ALA A 14 -42.28 11.06 -5.11
CA ALA A 14 -40.84 11.16 -5.02
C ALA A 14 -40.40 12.64 -5.05
N PRO A 15 -39.45 13.07 -4.22
CA PRO A 15 -38.95 14.43 -4.23
C PRO A 15 -38.37 14.75 -5.61
N THR A 16 -38.83 15.82 -6.22
CA THR A 16 -38.29 16.34 -7.49
C THR A 16 -36.85 16.77 -7.25
N VAL A 17 -35.91 15.97 -7.74
CA VAL A 17 -34.49 16.32 -7.73
C VAL A 17 -34.29 17.46 -8.70
N GLN A 18 -34.03 18.65 -8.19
CA GLN A 18 -33.58 19.78 -9.03
C GLN A 18 -32.22 19.43 -9.63
N PRO A 19 -31.95 19.72 -10.91
CA PRO A 19 -30.66 19.48 -11.51
C PRO A 19 -29.60 20.30 -10.76
N THR A 20 -28.64 19.62 -10.19
CA THR A 20 -27.44 20.22 -9.62
C THR A 20 -26.75 21.06 -10.69
N PRO A 21 -26.31 22.30 -10.39
CA PRO A 21 -25.55 23.09 -11.36
C PRO A 21 -24.30 22.32 -11.75
N GLU A 22 -24.12 22.21 -13.05
CA GLU A 22 -22.95 21.56 -13.68
C GLU A 22 -21.68 22.28 -13.23
N VAL A 23 -20.93 21.69 -12.31
CA VAL A 23 -19.61 22.18 -11.90
C VAL A 23 -18.65 21.89 -13.05
N GLN A 24 -18.58 22.83 -13.99
CA GLN A 24 -17.55 22.87 -15.02
C GLN A 24 -16.26 23.43 -14.41
N ASP A 25 -15.60 22.68 -13.56
CA ASP A 25 -14.21 22.93 -13.22
C ASP A 25 -13.38 21.65 -13.46
N LYS A 26 -12.87 21.55 -14.70
CA LYS A 26 -11.68 20.73 -14.93
C LYS A 26 -10.59 21.27 -13.98
N PRO A 27 -9.98 20.43 -13.16
CA PRO A 27 -8.86 20.86 -12.33
C PRO A 27 -7.80 21.47 -13.24
N LYS A 28 -7.55 22.77 -13.10
CA LYS A 28 -6.47 23.46 -13.80
C LYS A 28 -5.16 22.76 -13.44
N SER A 29 -4.48 22.26 -14.44
CA SER A 29 -3.09 21.82 -14.28
C SER A 29 -2.31 22.88 -13.52
N PRO A 30 -1.44 22.54 -12.56
CA PRO A 30 -0.75 23.50 -11.73
C PRO A 30 0.00 24.52 -12.59
N THR A 31 -0.38 25.79 -12.44
CA THR A 31 0.29 26.92 -13.11
C THR A 31 1.74 26.99 -12.64
N LYS A 32 2.68 26.91 -13.58
CA LYS A 32 4.13 26.96 -13.35
C LYS A 32 4.55 28.31 -12.76
N SER A 33 4.79 28.38 -11.45
CA SER A 33 5.59 29.47 -10.87
C SER A 33 7.09 29.18 -11.10
N LYS A 34 7.89 30.20 -11.38
CA LYS A 34 9.35 30.10 -11.55
C LYS A 34 9.97 29.68 -10.20
N GLY A 35 10.36 28.45 -10.05
CA GLY A 35 10.85 27.79 -8.83
C GLY A 35 10.15 26.46 -8.55
N SER A 36 9.01 26.17 -9.21
CA SER A 36 8.11 25.04 -8.93
C SER A 36 8.50 23.72 -9.62
N GLY A 37 9.50 23.68 -10.49
CA GLY A 37 9.85 22.48 -11.23
C GLY A 37 10.32 21.33 -10.31
N ASP A 38 11.11 21.65 -9.31
CA ASP A 38 11.68 20.71 -8.36
C ASP A 38 10.61 20.19 -7.37
N VAL A 39 9.78 21.10 -6.82
CA VAL A 39 8.69 20.75 -5.90
C VAL A 39 7.60 19.94 -6.60
N GLY A 40 7.15 20.35 -7.79
CA GLY A 40 6.15 19.61 -8.54
C GLY A 40 6.61 18.21 -8.96
N ALA A 41 7.92 18.04 -9.24
CA ALA A 41 8.48 16.72 -9.50
C ALA A 41 8.52 15.85 -8.22
N PHE A 42 8.84 16.44 -7.08
CA PHE A 42 8.81 15.77 -5.80
C PHE A 42 7.39 15.33 -5.43
N ILE A 43 6.38 16.18 -5.59
CA ILE A 43 4.98 15.83 -5.34
C ILE A 43 4.51 14.66 -6.20
N ARG A 44 4.89 14.61 -7.48
CA ARG A 44 4.55 13.44 -8.32
C ARG A 44 5.14 12.14 -7.76
N GLN A 45 6.36 12.19 -7.22
CA GLN A 45 6.98 11.02 -6.58
C GLN A 45 6.32 10.66 -5.24
N LEU A 46 5.81 11.65 -4.48
CA LEU A 46 5.01 11.37 -3.29
C LEU A 46 3.65 10.73 -3.64
N ILE A 47 3.00 11.16 -4.73
CA ILE A 47 1.77 10.53 -5.24
C ILE A 47 2.06 9.08 -5.69
N GLU A 48 3.16 8.85 -6.39
CA GLU A 48 3.61 7.50 -6.75
C GLU A 48 3.84 6.64 -5.51
N LEU A 49 4.48 7.19 -4.46
CA LEU A 49 4.70 6.50 -3.20
C LEU A 49 3.38 6.19 -2.49
N ALA A 50 2.43 7.14 -2.44
CA ALA A 50 1.11 6.92 -1.88
C ALA A 50 0.37 5.78 -2.59
N ALA A 51 0.37 5.80 -3.94
CA ALA A 51 -0.21 4.73 -4.75
C ALA A 51 0.45 3.37 -4.49
N TYR A 52 1.77 3.35 -4.32
CA TYR A 52 2.54 2.15 -4.01
C TYR A 52 2.16 1.58 -2.64
N VAL A 53 2.08 2.42 -1.62
CA VAL A 53 1.68 2.03 -0.25
C VAL A 53 0.23 1.54 -0.21
N HIS A 54 -0.68 2.18 -0.95
CA HIS A 54 -2.06 1.70 -1.07
C HIS A 54 -2.12 0.28 -1.69
N GLN A 55 -1.32 0.00 -2.71
CA GLN A 55 -1.24 -1.34 -3.29
C GLN A 55 -0.63 -2.37 -2.30
N LEU A 56 0.34 -1.96 -1.47
CA LEU A 56 0.87 -2.79 -0.38
C LEU A 56 -0.19 -3.11 0.67
N GLN A 57 -1.01 -2.13 1.04
CA GLN A 57 -2.12 -2.30 1.97
C GLN A 57 -3.10 -3.36 1.45
N VAL A 58 -3.56 -3.24 0.21
CA VAL A 58 -4.47 -4.21 -0.41
C VAL A 58 -3.80 -5.60 -0.51
N GLN A 59 -2.54 -5.66 -0.94
CA GLN A 59 -1.81 -6.93 -1.09
C GLN A 59 -1.63 -7.65 0.24
N SER A 60 -1.17 -6.97 1.29
CA SER A 60 -0.96 -7.57 2.61
C SER A 60 -2.29 -8.01 3.25
N HIS A 61 -3.37 -7.26 3.02
CA HIS A 61 -4.70 -7.62 3.51
C HIS A 61 -5.25 -8.86 2.80
N LEU A 62 -5.11 -8.95 1.48
CA LEU A 62 -5.49 -10.16 0.73
C LEU A 62 -4.64 -11.37 1.12
N MET A 63 -3.35 -11.18 1.36
CA MET A 63 -2.46 -12.24 1.84
C MET A 63 -2.82 -12.68 3.27
N HIS A 64 -3.24 -11.78 4.14
CA HIS A 64 -3.72 -12.08 5.49
C HIS A 64 -4.86 -13.11 5.48
N PHE A 65 -5.77 -13.03 4.50
CA PHE A 65 -6.85 -14.00 4.34
C PHE A 65 -6.41 -15.32 3.68
N ASN A 66 -5.49 -15.24 2.71
CA ASN A 66 -5.19 -16.35 1.82
C ASN A 66 -3.92 -17.13 2.19
N TYR A 67 -3.14 -16.66 3.17
CA TYR A 67 -1.92 -17.36 3.57
C TYR A 67 -2.25 -18.66 4.28
N GLU A 68 -1.68 -19.74 3.79
CA GLU A 68 -1.67 -21.05 4.43
C GLU A 68 -0.23 -21.58 4.47
N GLY A 69 0.16 -22.21 5.57
CA GLY A 69 1.48 -22.81 5.69
C GLY A 69 2.03 -22.85 7.11
N SER A 70 3.31 -23.16 7.21
CA SER A 70 4.01 -23.18 8.49
C SER A 70 4.01 -21.80 9.14
N ASN A 71 3.85 -21.76 10.47
CA ASN A 71 3.74 -20.52 11.24
C ASN A 71 2.56 -19.63 10.83
N PHE A 72 1.42 -20.25 10.44
CA PHE A 72 0.22 -19.52 10.02
C PHE A 72 -0.14 -18.38 10.97
N THR A 73 -0.27 -18.67 12.28
CA THR A 73 -0.68 -17.66 13.28
C THR A 73 0.28 -16.47 13.33
N GLY A 74 1.58 -16.70 13.26
CA GLY A 74 2.57 -15.63 13.27
C GLY A 74 2.54 -14.79 11.99
N ILE A 75 2.42 -15.44 10.83
CA ILE A 75 2.34 -14.73 9.54
C ILE A 75 1.01 -14.00 9.39
N HIS A 76 -0.10 -14.60 9.82
CA HIS A 76 -1.41 -13.98 9.82
C HIS A 76 -1.44 -12.69 10.67
N ALA A 77 -0.87 -12.73 11.88
CA ALA A 77 -0.72 -11.55 12.75
C ALA A 77 0.20 -10.50 12.11
N PHE A 78 1.37 -10.90 11.60
CA PHE A 78 2.30 -10.00 10.92
C PHE A 78 1.65 -9.28 9.72
N LEU A 79 0.89 -10.01 8.88
CA LEU A 79 0.21 -9.42 7.73
C LEU A 79 -0.91 -8.45 8.15
N LYS A 80 -1.56 -8.73 9.31
CA LYS A 80 -2.50 -7.79 9.93
C LYS A 80 -1.81 -6.49 10.28
N ASP A 81 -0.73 -6.55 11.05
CA ASP A 81 0.03 -5.36 11.46
C ASP A 81 0.53 -4.57 10.23
N GLN A 82 0.89 -5.27 9.14
CA GLN A 82 1.36 -4.62 7.92
C GLN A 82 0.26 -3.88 7.18
N TYR A 83 -0.94 -4.47 6.96
CA TYR A 83 -1.98 -3.74 6.25
C TYR A 83 -2.51 -2.55 7.07
N GLU A 84 -2.55 -2.65 8.39
CA GLU A 84 -2.90 -1.54 9.28
C GLU A 84 -1.84 -0.42 9.19
N ALA A 85 -0.56 -0.77 9.26
CA ALA A 85 0.52 0.21 9.09
C ALA A 85 0.47 0.90 7.71
N HIS A 86 0.16 0.17 6.63
CA HIS A 86 0.07 0.78 5.31
C HIS A 86 -1.11 1.73 5.15
N VAL A 87 -2.21 1.55 5.89
CA VAL A 87 -3.31 2.54 5.97
C VAL A 87 -2.80 3.85 6.53
N GLU A 88 -2.13 3.82 7.69
CA GLU A 88 -1.56 5.00 8.35
C GLU A 88 -0.48 5.67 7.48
N GLN A 89 0.35 4.88 6.82
CA GLN A 89 1.40 5.38 5.93
C GLN A 89 0.80 6.10 4.70
N PHE A 90 -0.27 5.55 4.11
CA PHE A 90 -0.97 6.17 2.99
C PHE A 90 -1.59 7.51 3.41
N ASP A 91 -2.27 7.54 4.54
CA ASP A 91 -2.89 8.75 5.11
C ASP A 91 -1.83 9.84 5.33
N LYS A 92 -0.75 9.50 6.02
CA LYS A 92 0.35 10.41 6.31
C LYS A 92 0.99 11.02 5.06
N ILE A 93 1.22 10.21 4.03
CA ILE A 93 1.78 10.70 2.76
C ILE A 93 0.76 11.62 2.06
N GLY A 94 -0.52 11.27 2.11
CA GLY A 94 -1.61 12.09 1.59
C GLY A 94 -1.68 13.46 2.26
N GLU A 95 -1.57 13.51 3.59
CA GLU A 95 -1.53 14.75 4.36
C GLU A 95 -0.32 15.62 4.00
N PHE A 96 0.87 15.04 3.78
CA PHE A 96 2.03 15.79 3.30
C PHE A 96 1.81 16.42 1.94
N ILE A 97 1.21 15.70 1.00
CA ILE A 97 0.87 16.24 -0.32
C ILE A 97 -0.10 17.41 -0.16
N ARG A 98 -1.09 17.27 0.73
CA ARG A 98 -2.08 18.31 1.00
C ARG A 98 -1.50 19.51 1.73
N SER A 99 -0.59 19.31 2.67
CA SER A 99 0.08 20.40 3.38
C SER A 99 0.98 21.26 2.48
N MET A 100 1.43 20.69 1.35
CA MET A 100 2.16 21.40 0.30
C MET A 100 1.24 22.03 -0.78
N ASP A 101 -0.08 22.05 -0.55
CA ASP A 101 -1.11 22.65 -1.40
C ASP A 101 -1.32 21.96 -2.76
N TYR A 102 -1.05 20.63 -2.82
CA TYR A 102 -1.31 19.80 -4.00
C TYR A 102 -2.46 18.81 -3.74
N LEU A 103 -3.05 18.28 -4.82
CA LEU A 103 -4.16 17.32 -4.78
C LEU A 103 -3.66 15.92 -5.16
N LEU A 104 -4.22 14.91 -4.49
CA LEU A 104 -4.11 13.51 -4.93
C LEU A 104 -5.15 13.23 -6.03
N PRO A 105 -4.94 12.16 -6.84
CA PRO A 105 -5.99 11.67 -7.73
C PRO A 105 -7.30 11.37 -6.99
N MET A 106 -8.43 11.78 -7.54
CA MET A 106 -9.75 11.63 -6.90
C MET A 106 -10.41 10.27 -7.14
N CYS A 107 -9.88 9.46 -8.05
CA CYS A 107 -10.43 8.14 -8.35
C CYS A 107 -9.39 7.05 -8.19
N HIS A 108 -9.86 5.81 -7.97
CA HIS A 108 -9.01 4.65 -7.79
C HIS A 108 -8.08 4.43 -8.99
N ASP A 109 -8.61 4.48 -10.19
CA ASP A 109 -7.84 4.25 -11.42
C ASP A 109 -6.70 5.27 -11.57
N GLY A 110 -6.99 6.56 -11.34
CA GLY A 110 -5.97 7.61 -11.38
C GLY A 110 -4.90 7.46 -10.30
N LEU A 111 -5.24 6.89 -9.13
CA LEU A 111 -4.26 6.56 -8.11
C LEU A 111 -3.40 5.37 -8.54
N MET A 112 -4.00 4.32 -9.12
CA MET A 112 -3.27 3.13 -9.58
C MET A 112 -2.34 3.45 -10.74
N ASP A 113 -2.76 4.31 -11.66
CA ASP A 113 -1.93 4.78 -12.79
C ASP A 113 -0.67 5.52 -12.34
N ALA A 114 -0.66 6.06 -11.13
CA ALA A 114 0.53 6.72 -10.58
C ALA A 114 1.66 5.74 -10.20
N SER A 115 1.37 4.44 -10.00
CA SER A 115 2.38 3.40 -9.68
C SER A 115 2.12 2.10 -10.44
N PRO A 116 2.29 2.07 -11.77
CA PRO A 116 1.92 0.93 -12.62
C PRO A 116 2.86 -0.27 -12.47
N GLU A 117 4.05 -0.10 -11.91
CA GLU A 117 5.09 -1.16 -11.82
C GLU A 117 4.98 -2.04 -10.57
N PHE A 118 3.88 -1.98 -9.84
CA PHE A 118 3.68 -2.78 -8.65
C PHE A 118 3.65 -4.28 -8.96
N LYS A 119 4.32 -5.10 -8.14
CA LYS A 119 4.37 -6.56 -8.32
C LYS A 119 3.24 -7.24 -7.56
N HIS A 120 2.23 -7.68 -8.30
CA HIS A 120 1.11 -8.40 -7.72
C HIS A 120 1.46 -9.87 -7.41
N VAL A 121 0.95 -10.38 -6.28
CA VAL A 121 0.96 -11.80 -5.96
C VAL A 121 0.00 -12.54 -6.90
N LYS A 122 0.50 -13.61 -7.57
CA LYS A 122 -0.28 -14.43 -8.50
C LYS A 122 -0.39 -15.89 -8.06
N SER A 123 0.29 -16.27 -6.99
CA SER A 123 0.33 -17.64 -6.47
C SER A 123 -0.33 -17.70 -5.10
N TYR A 124 -1.07 -18.79 -4.86
CA TYR A 124 -1.61 -19.10 -3.52
C TYR A 124 -0.64 -19.89 -2.64
N LYS A 125 0.58 -20.17 -3.11
CA LYS A 125 1.62 -20.81 -2.28
C LYS A 125 2.21 -19.80 -1.31
N GLY A 126 2.19 -20.10 -0.01
CA GLY A 126 2.63 -19.19 1.04
C GLY A 126 4.03 -18.59 0.83
N ASN A 127 5.02 -19.41 0.46
CA ASN A 127 6.39 -18.92 0.19
C ASN A 127 6.47 -17.99 -1.02
N ASP A 128 5.65 -18.22 -2.06
CA ASP A 128 5.61 -17.35 -3.24
C ASP A 128 4.98 -16.00 -2.89
N MET A 129 3.86 -16.01 -2.12
CA MET A 129 3.23 -14.79 -1.60
C MET A 129 4.23 -13.95 -0.81
N LEU A 130 4.86 -14.56 0.20
CA LEU A 130 5.85 -13.88 1.05
C LEU A 130 7.06 -13.39 0.25
N GLY A 131 7.49 -14.16 -0.75
CA GLY A 131 8.61 -13.79 -1.61
C GLY A 131 8.33 -12.56 -2.48
N VAL A 132 7.11 -12.40 -3.00
CA VAL A 132 6.70 -11.20 -3.74
C VAL A 132 6.56 -10.01 -2.80
N TYR A 133 5.90 -10.20 -1.66
CA TYR A 133 5.69 -9.14 -0.68
C TYR A 133 7.01 -8.63 -0.09
N TYR A 134 7.96 -9.53 0.20
CA TYR A 134 9.32 -9.17 0.60
C TYR A 134 9.99 -8.21 -0.39
N LYS A 135 9.91 -8.51 -1.69
CA LYS A 135 10.49 -7.65 -2.74
C LYS A 135 9.80 -6.29 -2.82
N ASN A 136 8.49 -6.26 -2.62
CA ASN A 136 7.74 -5.00 -2.60
C ASN A 136 8.08 -4.15 -1.38
N LEU A 137 8.34 -4.76 -0.22
CA LEU A 137 8.82 -4.03 0.97
C LEU A 137 10.25 -3.49 0.77
N GLU A 138 11.15 -4.25 0.15
CA GLU A 138 12.48 -3.74 -0.23
C GLU A 138 12.36 -2.55 -1.19
N GLU A 139 11.45 -2.63 -2.18
CA GLU A 139 11.22 -1.52 -3.11
C GLU A 139 10.62 -0.29 -2.42
N LEU A 140 9.70 -0.46 -1.45
CA LEU A 140 9.22 0.63 -0.61
C LEU A 140 10.39 1.33 0.09
N GLY A 141 11.28 0.57 0.75
CA GLY A 141 12.47 1.12 1.40
C GLY A 141 13.40 1.84 0.42
N MET A 142 13.54 1.35 -0.82
CA MET A 142 14.34 2.02 -1.84
C MET A 142 13.69 3.29 -2.38
N LYS A 143 12.36 3.33 -2.53
CA LYS A 143 11.60 4.51 -2.95
C LYS A 143 11.74 5.63 -1.90
N THR A 144 11.52 5.33 -0.64
CA THR A 144 11.65 6.30 0.46
C THR A 144 13.09 6.79 0.63
N LYS A 145 14.08 5.90 0.51
CA LYS A 145 15.50 6.26 0.52
C LYS A 145 15.88 7.24 -0.60
N LYS A 146 15.24 7.15 -1.78
CA LYS A 146 15.46 8.09 -2.89
C LYS A 146 14.78 9.44 -2.64
N LEU A 147 13.62 9.45 -1.97
CA LEU A 147 12.84 10.66 -1.68
C LEU A 147 13.43 11.50 -0.56
N GLU A 148 14.06 10.87 0.43
CA GLU A 148 14.63 11.56 1.59
C GLU A 148 15.56 12.73 1.20
N PRO A 149 16.60 12.57 0.37
CA PRO A 149 17.48 13.66 -0.01
C PRO A 149 16.80 14.74 -0.87
N ILE A 150 15.72 14.39 -1.58
CA ILE A 150 14.93 15.37 -2.33
C ILE A 150 14.14 16.26 -1.37
N ALA A 151 13.53 15.67 -0.34
CA ALA A 151 12.84 16.39 0.73
C ALA A 151 13.82 17.34 1.45
N ALA A 152 15.03 16.87 1.76
CA ALA A 152 16.10 17.69 2.35
C ALA A 152 16.45 18.90 1.47
N LYS A 153 16.61 18.70 0.17
CA LYS A 153 16.95 19.75 -0.80
C LYS A 153 15.91 20.88 -0.85
N ILE A 154 14.62 20.53 -0.73
CA ILE A 154 13.53 21.52 -0.71
C ILE A 154 13.20 22.02 0.70
N LYS A 155 13.97 21.59 1.72
CA LYS A 155 13.83 21.95 3.14
C LYS A 155 12.51 21.51 3.78
N ALA A 156 11.90 20.44 3.28
CA ALA A 156 10.71 19.81 3.89
C ALA A 156 11.18 18.80 4.97
N ILE A 157 11.54 19.32 6.15
CA ILE A 157 12.19 18.55 7.23
C ILE A 157 11.28 17.47 7.79
N ASP A 158 10.00 17.73 7.92
CA ASP A 158 8.97 16.79 8.38
C ASP A 158 8.85 15.60 7.41
N ILE A 159 8.79 15.87 6.12
CA ILE A 159 8.73 14.83 5.08
C ILE A 159 10.06 14.06 5.02
N GLN A 160 11.20 14.75 5.12
CA GLN A 160 12.52 14.13 5.17
C GLN A 160 12.63 13.12 6.31
N ASN A 161 12.24 13.51 7.52
CA ASN A 161 12.28 12.66 8.70
C ASN A 161 11.37 11.43 8.52
N TYR A 162 10.17 11.65 8.00
CA TYR A 162 9.23 10.55 7.75
C TYR A 162 9.72 9.59 6.66
N MET A 163 10.35 10.06 5.61
CA MET A 163 10.96 9.19 4.58
C MET A 163 12.07 8.31 5.18
N ALA A 164 12.87 8.83 6.10
CA ALA A 164 13.89 8.05 6.80
C ALA A 164 13.28 7.00 7.74
N GLU A 165 12.23 7.36 8.48
CA GLU A 165 11.48 6.46 9.34
C GLU A 165 10.84 5.31 8.54
N LEU A 166 10.07 5.64 7.51
CA LEU A 166 9.39 4.67 6.63
C LEU A 166 10.39 3.75 5.91
N CYS A 167 11.57 4.27 5.54
CA CYS A 167 12.67 3.47 5.00
C CYS A 167 13.09 2.37 5.99
N GLY A 168 13.28 2.74 7.27
CA GLY A 168 13.65 1.80 8.34
C GLY A 168 12.58 0.74 8.59
N GLU A 169 11.30 1.16 8.65
CA GLU A 169 10.16 0.25 8.82
C GLU A 169 10.05 -0.77 7.67
N ALA A 170 10.15 -0.30 6.43
CA ALA A 170 10.07 -1.15 5.24
C ALA A 170 11.18 -2.22 5.23
N PHE A 171 12.43 -1.85 5.49
CA PHE A 171 13.53 -2.80 5.56
C PHE A 171 13.43 -3.74 6.75
N LYS A 172 12.90 -3.29 7.90
CA LYS A 172 12.64 -4.15 9.05
C LYS A 172 11.59 -5.21 8.72
N ALA A 173 10.47 -4.83 8.12
CA ALA A 173 9.42 -5.75 7.69
C ALA A 173 9.95 -6.75 6.62
N ALA A 174 10.71 -6.27 5.64
CA ALA A 174 11.37 -7.11 4.64
C ALA A 174 12.32 -8.12 5.29
N TRP A 175 13.13 -7.69 6.27
CA TRP A 175 14.01 -8.59 7.02
C TRP A 175 13.24 -9.71 7.75
N GLN A 176 12.11 -9.40 8.40
CA GLN A 176 11.29 -10.39 9.11
C GLN A 176 10.77 -11.47 8.16
N ILE A 177 10.26 -11.10 6.99
CA ILE A 177 9.83 -12.07 5.96
C ILE A 177 11.03 -12.88 5.44
N LYS A 178 12.13 -12.23 5.14
CA LYS A 178 13.36 -12.90 4.66
C LYS A 178 13.87 -13.94 5.67
N ALA A 179 13.80 -13.62 6.96
CA ALA A 179 14.17 -14.56 8.03
C ALA A 179 13.24 -15.79 8.06
N THR A 180 11.94 -15.56 7.89
CA THR A 180 10.92 -16.61 7.80
C THR A 180 11.15 -17.53 6.60
N LEU A 181 11.40 -16.97 5.42
CA LEU A 181 11.69 -17.74 4.20
C LEU A 181 12.98 -18.57 4.31
N ARG A 182 14.02 -18.05 4.98
CA ARG A 182 15.29 -18.78 5.17
C ARG A 182 15.16 -20.02 6.05
N ASN A 183 14.26 -20.03 7.01
CA ASN A 183 14.06 -21.18 7.89
C ASN A 183 13.49 -22.39 7.12
N SER A 184 12.66 -22.15 6.11
CA SER A 184 12.16 -23.21 5.23
C SER A 184 13.28 -23.80 4.34
N TRP A 185 14.27 -23.02 3.98
CA TRP A 185 15.36 -23.42 3.08
C TRP A 185 16.50 -24.17 3.81
N LYS A 186 16.84 -23.77 5.03
CA LYS A 186 17.89 -24.43 5.82
C LYS A 186 17.53 -25.85 6.27
N ASN A 187 16.26 -26.13 6.48
CA ASN A 187 15.83 -27.48 6.85
C ASN A 187 16.00 -28.48 5.70
N THR A 188 15.80 -28.08 4.46
CA THR A 188 16.00 -28.93 3.28
C THR A 188 17.48 -29.24 3.05
N HIS A 189 18.37 -28.27 3.24
CA HIS A 189 19.83 -28.47 3.03
C HIS A 189 20.48 -29.23 4.17
N LYS A 190 20.07 -29.08 5.42
CA LYS A 190 20.61 -29.87 6.54
C LYS A 190 20.28 -31.36 6.41
N ILE A 191 19.08 -31.69 5.94
CA ILE A 191 18.66 -33.07 5.70
C ILE A 191 19.53 -33.71 4.60
N PHE A 192 19.84 -32.99 3.52
CA PHE A 192 20.73 -33.51 2.45
C PHE A 192 22.16 -33.73 2.89
N VAL A 193 22.72 -32.86 3.71
CA VAL A 193 24.11 -33.02 4.24
C VAL A 193 24.18 -34.19 5.22
N TYR A 194 23.18 -34.40 6.08
CA TYR A 194 23.14 -35.54 6.99
C TYR A 194 22.95 -36.86 6.24
N LEU A 195 22.11 -36.91 5.22
CA LEU A 195 21.94 -38.11 4.38
C LEU A 195 23.20 -38.43 3.58
N ALA A 196 23.89 -37.44 3.03
CA ALA A 196 25.16 -37.66 2.30
C ALA A 196 26.29 -38.16 3.20
N MET A 197 26.35 -37.74 4.47
CA MET A 197 27.32 -38.22 5.43
C MET A 197 27.01 -39.64 5.97
N ALA A 198 25.72 -40.00 6.06
CA ALA A 198 25.27 -41.31 6.53
C ALA A 198 25.45 -42.43 5.48
N THR A 199 25.58 -42.09 4.20
CA THR A 199 25.82 -43.07 3.10
C THR A 199 27.32 -43.30 2.77
N SER A 200 28.22 -42.57 3.47
CA SER A 200 29.68 -42.65 3.26
C SER A 200 30.41 -43.42 4.39
N ALA A 201 29.68 -44.08 5.28
CA ALA A 201 30.18 -44.98 6.32
C ALA A 201 29.68 -46.41 6.03
#